data_69f0f5b8fd413c51823c30c0d77eb0c6
#
_entry.id   69f0f5b8fd413c51823c30c0d77eb0c6
#
_cell.length_a   1.000
_cell.length_b   1.000
_cell.length_c   1.000
_cell.angle_alpha   90.00
_cell.angle_beta   90.00
_cell.angle_gamma   90.00
#
_symmetry.space_group_name_H-M   'P 1'
#
loop_
_entity.id
_entity.type
_entity.pdbx_description
1 polymer ?
#
loop_
_entity_poly.entity_id
_entity_poly.type
_entity_poly.pdbx_seq_one_letter_code
_entity_poly.pdbx_strand_id
1 'polypeptide(L)'
;MMGEESQIKEENRKIRYLRFLVDFSILSIQQEDLYLEEALERVEDVKRAACSLFPGKEETFELIYRPRFNRVIEEKFGSQREGR
;
A
#
# COMPACT_ATOMS: atom_id res chain seq x y z
N MET A 1 -0.36 -32.84 1.26
CA MET A 1 -0.13 -32.71 -0.08
C MET A 1 -1.05 -31.78 -0.80
N MET A 2 -2.29 -32.14 -1.08
CA MET A 2 -3.17 -31.22 -1.76
C MET A 2 -3.44 -29.98 -0.91
N GLY A 3 -3.51 -30.14 0.38
CA GLY A 3 -3.72 -29.01 1.26
C GLY A 3 -2.58 -28.01 1.22
N GLU A 4 -1.35 -28.50 1.17
CA GLU A 4 -0.19 -27.63 1.11
C GLU A 4 -0.15 -26.84 -0.19
N GLU A 5 -0.43 -27.52 -1.30
CA GLU A 5 -0.44 -26.84 -2.58
C GLU A 5 -1.50 -25.76 -2.63
N SER A 6 -2.68 -26.04 -2.09
CA SER A 6 -3.75 -25.05 -2.06
C SER A 6 -3.35 -23.84 -1.23
N GLN A 7 -2.71 -24.07 -0.08
CA GLN A 7 -2.28 -22.99 0.77
C GLN A 7 -1.22 -22.14 0.10
N ILE A 8 -0.28 -22.76 -0.59
CA ILE A 8 0.77 -22.02 -1.29
C ILE A 8 0.18 -21.18 -2.40
N LYS A 9 -0.75 -21.75 -3.16
CA LYS A 9 -1.39 -21.00 -4.24
C LYS A 9 -2.19 -19.83 -3.71
N GLU A 10 -2.86 -20.03 -2.59
CA GLU A 10 -3.64 -18.96 -2.00
C GLU A 10 -2.76 -17.85 -1.47
N GLU A 11 -1.64 -18.21 -0.84
CA GLU A 11 -0.69 -17.21 -0.37
C GLU A 11 -0.10 -16.42 -1.53
N ASN A 12 0.24 -17.10 -2.62
CA ASN A 12 0.76 -16.40 -3.79
C ASN A 12 -0.27 -15.48 -4.40
N ARG A 13 -1.52 -15.87 -4.38
CA ARG A 13 -2.60 -15.04 -4.90
C ARG A 13 -2.77 -13.79 -4.04
N LYS A 14 -2.70 -13.95 -2.73
CA LYS A 14 -2.81 -12.80 -1.82
C LYS A 14 -1.64 -11.83 -2.02
N ILE A 15 -0.44 -12.37 -2.17
CA ILE A 15 0.73 -11.53 -2.36
C ILE A 15 0.62 -10.77 -3.68
N ARG A 16 0.16 -11.41 -4.74
CA ARG A 16 -0.03 -10.74 -6.01
C ARG A 16 -1.08 -9.64 -5.91
N TYR A 17 -2.16 -9.94 -5.22
CA TYR A 17 -3.21 -8.95 -5.04
C TYR A 17 -2.69 -7.76 -4.26
N LEU A 18 -1.92 -8.03 -3.20
CA LEU A 18 -1.37 -6.95 -2.40
C LEU A 18 -0.41 -6.08 -3.22
N ARG A 19 0.45 -6.70 -4.02
CA ARG A 19 1.34 -5.94 -4.88
C ARG A 19 0.58 -5.09 -5.86
N PHE A 20 -0.45 -5.66 -6.47
CA PHE A 20 -1.28 -4.90 -7.39
C PHE A 20 -1.93 -3.73 -6.69
N LEU A 21 -2.46 -3.97 -5.49
CA LEU A 21 -3.14 -2.93 -4.74
C LEU A 21 -2.18 -1.80 -4.38
N VAL A 22 -0.98 -2.14 -3.94
CA VAL A 22 0.02 -1.13 -3.59
C VAL A 22 0.43 -0.34 -4.83
N ASP A 23 0.74 -1.04 -5.92
CA ASP A 23 1.19 -0.37 -7.13
C ASP A 23 0.10 0.51 -7.72
N PHE A 24 -1.13 0.01 -7.73
CA PHE A 24 -2.25 0.79 -8.24
C PHE A 24 -2.50 2.03 -7.38
N SER A 25 -2.39 1.86 -6.06
CA SER A 25 -2.60 2.98 -5.15
C SER A 25 -1.52 4.04 -5.30
N ILE A 26 -0.28 3.60 -5.49
CA ILE A 26 0.81 4.55 -5.74
C ILE A 26 0.56 5.33 -7.02
N LEU A 27 0.18 4.62 -8.07
CA LEU A 27 -0.11 5.27 -9.34
C LEU A 27 -1.26 6.26 -9.20
N SER A 28 -2.29 5.87 -8.47
CA SER A 28 -3.45 6.71 -8.22
C SER A 28 -3.03 7.99 -7.49
N ILE A 29 -2.22 7.85 -6.45
CA ILE A 29 -1.75 9.02 -5.70
C ILE A 29 -0.94 9.94 -6.61
N GLN A 30 -0.12 9.37 -7.47
CA GLN A 30 0.73 10.15 -8.36
C GLN A 30 -0.07 10.91 -9.41
N GLN A 31 -1.14 10.32 -9.92
CA GLN A 31 -1.84 10.86 -11.08
C GLN A 31 -3.12 11.61 -10.76
N GLU A 32 -3.76 11.28 -9.66
CA GLU A 32 -5.02 11.96 -9.31
C GLU A 32 -4.72 13.29 -8.63
N ASP A 33 -5.68 14.20 -8.77
CA ASP A 33 -5.58 15.53 -8.16
C ASP A 33 -6.12 15.44 -6.73
N LEU A 34 -5.28 14.97 -5.83
CA LEU A 34 -5.66 14.73 -4.44
C LEU A 34 -5.07 15.79 -3.52
N TYR A 35 -5.78 16.07 -2.44
CA TYR A 35 -5.19 16.78 -1.33
C TYR A 35 -4.31 15.81 -0.52
N LEU A 36 -3.39 16.37 0.26
CA LEU A 36 -2.49 15.54 1.06
C LEU A 36 -3.27 14.62 1.99
N GLU A 37 -4.31 15.14 2.62
CA GLU A 37 -5.12 14.32 3.53
C GLU A 37 -5.74 13.13 2.81
N GLU A 38 -6.18 13.35 1.59
CA GLU A 38 -6.78 12.27 0.80
C GLU A 38 -5.75 11.21 0.45
N ALA A 39 -4.53 11.63 0.13
CA ALA A 39 -3.46 10.68 -0.16
C ALA A 39 -3.12 9.85 1.08
N LEU A 40 -3.04 10.49 2.24
CA LEU A 40 -2.76 9.79 3.48
C LEU A 40 -3.87 8.79 3.83
N GLU A 41 -5.12 9.17 3.59
CA GLU A 41 -6.23 8.24 3.80
C GLU A 41 -6.13 7.04 2.88
N ARG A 42 -5.69 7.27 1.66
CA ARG A 42 -5.53 6.19 0.68
C ARG A 42 -4.52 5.16 1.18
N VAL A 43 -3.43 5.65 1.78
CA VAL A 43 -2.42 4.77 2.35
C VAL A 43 -3.01 3.94 3.50
N GLU A 44 -3.80 4.57 4.35
CA GLU A 44 -4.43 3.85 5.46
C GLU A 44 -5.42 2.79 4.96
N ASP A 45 -6.13 3.09 3.89
CA ASP A 45 -7.04 2.11 3.29
C ASP A 45 -6.28 0.90 2.78
N VAL A 46 -5.13 1.13 2.14
CA VAL A 46 -4.30 0.03 1.66
C VAL A 46 -3.78 -0.80 2.82
N LYS A 47 -3.37 -0.14 3.90
CA LYS A 47 -2.92 -0.86 5.09
C LYS A 47 -4.02 -1.74 5.65
N ARG A 48 -5.24 -1.21 5.75
CA ARG A 48 -6.36 -2.00 6.24
C ARG A 48 -6.61 -3.22 5.36
N ALA A 49 -6.55 -3.03 4.05
CA ALA A 49 -6.74 -4.14 3.12
C ALA A 49 -5.63 -5.17 3.27
N ALA A 50 -4.38 -4.70 3.39
CA ALA A 50 -3.25 -5.60 3.56
C ALA A 50 -3.36 -6.41 4.83
N CYS A 51 -3.76 -5.77 5.92
CA CYS A 51 -3.87 -6.45 7.21
C CYS A 51 -5.08 -7.38 7.26
N SER A 52 -6.08 -7.11 6.42
CA SER A 52 -7.19 -8.03 6.27
C SER A 52 -6.75 -9.32 5.58
N LEU A 53 -5.88 -9.19 4.58
CA LEU A 53 -5.34 -10.35 3.88
C LEU A 53 -4.34 -11.12 4.73
N PHE A 54 -3.55 -10.41 5.50
CA PHE A 54 -2.49 -10.99 6.33
C PHE A 54 -2.61 -10.46 7.74
N PRO A 55 -3.51 -11.05 8.53
CA PRO A 55 -3.73 -10.56 9.91
C PRO A 55 -2.46 -10.61 10.74
N GLY A 56 -2.27 -9.60 11.57
CA GLY A 56 -1.11 -9.55 12.44
C GLY A 56 0.16 -9.06 11.77
N LYS A 57 0.06 -8.51 10.56
CA LYS A 57 1.23 -8.05 9.82
C LYS A 57 1.29 -6.53 9.70
N GLU A 58 0.72 -5.84 10.67
CA GLU A 58 0.73 -4.37 10.64
C GLU A 58 2.14 -3.82 10.65
N GLU A 59 3.00 -4.41 11.46
CA GLU A 59 4.38 -3.94 11.54
C GLU A 59 5.13 -4.17 10.23
N THR A 60 4.85 -5.29 9.59
CA THR A 60 5.44 -5.60 8.30
C THR A 60 5.04 -4.53 7.27
N PHE A 61 3.77 -4.12 7.27
CA PHE A 61 3.33 -3.06 6.37
C PHE A 61 4.11 -1.78 6.62
N GLU A 62 4.27 -1.40 7.87
CA GLU A 62 4.98 -0.17 8.21
C GLU A 62 6.44 -0.21 7.77
N LEU A 63 7.07 -1.38 7.87
CA LEU A 63 8.47 -1.49 7.51
C LEU A 63 8.72 -1.56 6.02
N ILE A 64 7.82 -2.18 5.27
CA ILE A 64 8.05 -2.47 3.85
C ILE A 64 7.32 -1.50 2.94
N TYR A 65 6.05 -1.24 3.21
CA TYR A 65 5.21 -0.51 2.27
C TYR A 65 5.04 0.96 2.63
N ARG A 66 4.99 1.28 3.92
CA ARG A 66 4.84 2.67 4.33
C ARG A 66 5.95 3.56 3.75
N PRO A 67 7.22 3.15 3.75
CA PRO A 67 8.27 3.99 3.17
C PRO A 67 8.06 4.26 1.68
N ARG A 68 7.52 3.29 0.94
CA ARG A 68 7.25 3.49 -0.47
C ARG A 68 6.19 4.57 -0.68
N PHE A 69 5.12 4.52 0.11
CA PHE A 69 4.08 5.53 0.03
C PHE A 69 4.58 6.89 0.50
N ASN A 70 5.38 6.91 1.55
CA ASN A 70 5.94 8.17 2.04
C ASN A 70 6.78 8.86 0.98
N ARG A 71 7.56 8.07 0.23
CA ARG A 71 8.36 8.64 -0.84
C ARG A 71 7.48 9.27 -1.92
N VAL A 72 6.44 8.58 -2.32
CA VAL A 72 5.53 9.09 -3.35
C VAL A 72 4.86 10.37 -2.88
N ILE A 73 4.40 10.37 -1.63
CA ILE A 73 3.72 11.53 -1.07
C ILE A 73 4.70 12.69 -0.96
N GLU A 74 5.91 12.43 -0.53
CA GLU A 74 6.92 13.47 -0.42
C GLU A 74 7.24 14.06 -1.80
N GLU A 75 7.35 13.23 -2.81
CA GLU A 75 7.63 13.71 -4.16
C GLU A 75 6.50 14.55 -4.69
N LYS A 76 5.26 14.18 -4.40
CA LYS A 76 4.11 14.89 -4.94
C LYS A 76 3.78 16.15 -4.14
N PHE A 77 3.85 16.10 -2.83
CA PHE A 77 3.38 17.18 -1.97
C PHE A 77 4.50 17.92 -1.25
N GLY A 78 5.73 17.48 -1.41
CA GLY A 78 6.83 18.04 -0.64
C GLY A 78 7.04 19.53 -0.86
N SER A 79 7.03 19.96 -2.11
CA SER A 79 7.27 21.38 -2.41
C SER A 79 6.10 22.24 -1.91
N GLN A 80 4.89 21.71 -1.96
CA GLN A 80 3.74 22.42 -1.40
C GLN A 80 3.87 22.55 0.11
N ARG A 81 4.31 21.46 0.74
CA ARG A 81 4.45 21.45 2.19
C ARG A 81 5.51 22.41 2.66
N GLU A 82 6.53 22.63 1.84
CA GLU A 82 7.60 23.56 2.18
C GLU A 82 7.20 25.02 2.04
N GLY A 83 6.03 25.25 1.48
CA GLY A 83 5.51 26.62 1.40
C GLY A 83 6.14 27.47 0.30
N ARG A 84 6.63 26.83 -0.71
CA ARG A 84 7.27 27.55 -1.81
C ARG A 84 6.46 27.58 -3.06
#